data_a83049c96dfc197239cdc6d335068696
#
_entry.id   a83049c96dfc197239cdc6d335068696
#
_cell.length_a   1.000
_cell.length_b   1.000
_cell.length_c   1.000
_cell.angle_alpha   90.00
_cell.angle_beta   90.00
_cell.angle_gamma   90.00
#
_symmetry.space_group_name_H-M   'P 1'
#
loop_
_entity.id
_entity.type
_entity.pdbx_description
1 polymer ?
#
loop_
_entity_poly.entity_id
_entity_poly.type
_entity_poly.pdbx_seq_one_letter_code
_entity_poly.pdbx_strand_id
1 'polypeptide(L)'
;YPFPGLCVAAVAWKLIQTMEAKAGIPKEHSFRFLEFVAIATIGDVMDLQGENRIFVKAGLRALHKTQNLGLQELIRVQGIEAENVTPYHIGFVLGPCINASGRLDTAEHSLKLLCAKTREEAAKLAGDLKNLNQSRNELTRQGEAKAIELVETSPLQNDKVLVVYLPDCHESLAGIIAGRLREHFHKPSFVLTRSEEGVKGSGRSIEAYSMYEE
;
A
#
# COMPACT_ATOMS: atom_id res chain seq x y z
N TYR A 1 -24.96 -0.98 2.90
CA TYR A 1 -24.50 -1.56 4.15
C TYR A 1 -24.39 -0.46 5.22
N PRO A 2 -24.81 -0.73 6.48
CA PRO A 2 -24.89 0.33 7.50
C PRO A 2 -23.56 0.99 7.90
N PHE A 3 -22.43 0.29 7.70
CA PHE A 3 -21.10 0.82 7.99
C PHE A 3 -20.37 1.13 6.68
N PRO A 4 -20.32 2.40 6.24
CA PRO A 4 -19.80 2.79 4.92
C PRO A 4 -18.26 2.78 4.86
N GLY A 5 -17.56 2.76 6.00
CA GLY A 5 -16.11 2.86 6.09
C GLY A 5 -15.34 1.56 5.83
N LEU A 6 -15.90 0.59 5.10
CA LEU A 6 -15.22 -0.68 4.80
C LEU A 6 -14.30 -0.54 3.57
N CYS A 7 -13.11 -1.15 3.64
CA CYS A 7 -12.30 -1.37 2.44
C CYS A 7 -12.92 -2.45 1.54
N VAL A 8 -12.48 -2.53 0.28
CA VAL A 8 -13.01 -3.48 -0.72
C VAL A 8 -12.90 -4.93 -0.24
N ALA A 9 -11.80 -5.32 0.39
CA ALA A 9 -11.61 -6.67 0.92
C ALA A 9 -12.63 -7.00 2.04
N ALA A 10 -12.97 -6.03 2.88
CA ALA A 10 -13.97 -6.21 3.92
C ALA A 10 -15.39 -6.35 3.33
N VAL A 11 -15.70 -5.59 2.27
CA VAL A 11 -16.98 -5.74 1.53
C VAL A 11 -17.06 -7.12 0.88
N ALA A 12 -15.99 -7.57 0.22
CA ALA A 12 -15.92 -8.92 -0.37
C ALA A 12 -16.12 -10.02 0.68
N TRP A 13 -15.50 -9.86 1.84
CA TRP A 13 -15.66 -10.80 2.96
C TRP A 13 -17.11 -10.85 3.48
N LYS A 14 -17.79 -9.70 3.59
CA LYS A 14 -19.22 -9.63 3.94
C LYS A 14 -20.10 -10.34 2.90
N LEU A 15 -19.76 -10.19 1.62
CA LEU A 15 -20.45 -10.91 0.55
C LEU A 15 -20.29 -12.43 0.71
N ILE A 16 -19.07 -12.92 0.95
CA ILE A 16 -18.79 -14.33 1.22
C ILE A 16 -19.64 -14.84 2.38
N GLN A 17 -19.67 -14.13 3.52
CA GLN A 17 -20.50 -14.49 4.65
C GLN A 17 -22.00 -14.61 4.31
N THR A 18 -22.49 -13.69 3.48
CA THR A 18 -23.89 -13.71 3.05
C THR A 18 -24.17 -14.90 2.15
N MET A 19 -23.25 -15.23 1.25
CA MET A 19 -23.34 -16.40 0.37
C MET A 19 -23.29 -17.70 1.18
N GLU A 20 -22.37 -17.81 2.14
CA GLU A 20 -22.23 -18.95 3.04
C GLU A 20 -23.52 -19.18 3.84
N ALA A 21 -24.10 -18.12 4.41
CA ALA A 21 -25.36 -18.20 5.14
C ALA A 21 -26.52 -18.70 4.27
N LYS A 22 -26.59 -18.25 3.02
CA LYS A 22 -27.62 -18.72 2.06
C LYS A 22 -27.40 -20.18 1.61
N ALA A 23 -26.14 -20.61 1.53
CA ALA A 23 -25.77 -21.97 1.12
C ALA A 23 -25.73 -22.97 2.30
N GLY A 24 -25.99 -22.53 3.52
CA GLY A 24 -25.89 -23.37 4.74
C GLY A 24 -24.47 -23.77 5.11
N ILE A 25 -23.47 -23.02 4.63
CA ILE A 25 -22.05 -23.25 4.93
C ILE A 25 -21.72 -22.64 6.30
N PRO A 26 -20.95 -23.35 7.17
CA PRO A 26 -20.55 -22.82 8.46
C PRO A 26 -19.77 -21.50 8.35
N LYS A 27 -20.08 -20.51 9.20
CA LYS A 27 -19.45 -19.17 9.20
C LYS A 27 -17.95 -19.21 9.43
N GLU A 28 -17.43 -20.24 10.07
CA GLU A 28 -16.02 -20.46 10.34
C GLU A 28 -15.19 -20.55 9.06
N HIS A 29 -15.82 -20.93 7.95
CA HIS A 29 -15.14 -21.04 6.65
C HIS A 29 -14.63 -19.67 6.15
N SER A 30 -15.40 -18.59 6.32
CA SER A 30 -14.97 -17.24 5.92
C SER A 30 -13.94 -16.64 6.89
N PHE A 31 -13.87 -17.10 8.15
CA PHE A 31 -12.93 -16.54 9.14
C PHE A 31 -11.45 -16.70 8.76
N ARG A 32 -11.12 -17.71 7.96
CA ARG A 32 -9.77 -17.90 7.40
C ARG A 32 -9.30 -16.75 6.53
N PHE A 33 -10.19 -15.89 6.05
CA PHE A 33 -9.86 -14.73 5.23
C PHE A 33 -9.70 -13.43 6.03
N LEU A 34 -9.93 -13.44 7.34
CA LEU A 34 -9.86 -12.25 8.18
C LEU A 34 -8.45 -11.62 8.20
N GLU A 35 -7.39 -12.42 8.04
CA GLU A 35 -6.04 -11.90 7.94
C GLU A 35 -5.86 -10.97 6.72
N PHE A 36 -6.46 -11.31 5.58
CA PHE A 36 -6.45 -10.48 4.38
C PHE A 36 -7.28 -9.21 4.56
N VAL A 37 -8.43 -9.32 5.24
CA VAL A 37 -9.27 -8.16 5.57
C VAL A 37 -8.49 -7.18 6.46
N ALA A 38 -7.76 -7.68 7.46
CA ALA A 38 -6.94 -6.83 8.32
C ALA A 38 -5.80 -6.15 7.55
N ILE A 39 -5.10 -6.90 6.69
CA ILE A 39 -4.03 -6.38 5.85
C ILE A 39 -4.55 -5.26 4.94
N ALA A 40 -5.68 -5.48 4.26
CA ALA A 40 -6.26 -4.48 3.38
C ALA A 40 -6.78 -3.26 4.15
N THR A 41 -7.50 -3.48 5.28
CA THR A 41 -8.03 -2.38 6.11
C THR A 41 -6.92 -1.43 6.57
N ILE A 42 -5.78 -1.98 7.00
CA ILE A 42 -4.62 -1.20 7.42
C ILE A 42 -3.90 -0.58 6.21
N GLY A 43 -3.73 -1.37 5.14
CA GLY A 43 -3.03 -0.92 3.92
C GLY A 43 -3.74 0.22 3.21
N ASP A 44 -5.07 0.25 3.23
CA ASP A 44 -5.91 1.32 2.66
C ASP A 44 -6.12 2.50 3.65
N VAL A 45 -5.45 2.45 4.80
CA VAL A 45 -5.51 3.51 5.84
C VAL A 45 -6.95 3.81 6.27
N MET A 46 -7.79 2.77 6.38
CA MET A 46 -9.16 2.92 6.83
C MET A 46 -9.21 3.28 8.32
N ASP A 47 -10.18 4.11 8.71
CA ASP A 47 -10.41 4.44 10.11
C ASP A 47 -10.64 3.18 10.96
N LEU A 48 -9.82 2.98 11.98
CA LEU A 48 -9.88 1.80 12.86
C LEU A 48 -10.95 1.97 13.95
N GLN A 49 -12.17 2.25 13.52
CA GLN A 49 -13.37 2.39 14.33
C GLN A 49 -14.41 1.32 13.97
N GLY A 50 -15.41 1.12 14.79
CA GLY A 50 -16.51 0.20 14.51
C GLY A 50 -16.04 -1.18 14.05
N GLU A 51 -16.55 -1.63 12.91
CA GLU A 51 -16.22 -2.96 12.36
C GLU A 51 -14.76 -3.08 11.91
N ASN A 52 -14.16 -2.02 11.39
CA ASN A 52 -12.75 -2.06 10.98
C ASN A 52 -11.83 -2.43 12.14
N ARG A 53 -12.09 -1.88 13.33
CA ARG A 53 -11.33 -2.25 14.54
C ARG A 53 -11.51 -3.71 14.90
N ILE A 54 -12.73 -4.24 14.75
CA ILE A 54 -13.02 -5.65 15.02
C ILE A 54 -12.27 -6.54 14.05
N PHE A 55 -12.32 -6.21 12.75
CA PHE A 55 -11.62 -6.96 11.70
C PHE A 55 -10.12 -6.96 11.88
N VAL A 56 -9.53 -5.79 12.18
CA VAL A 56 -8.09 -5.70 12.40
C VAL A 56 -7.67 -6.52 13.63
N LYS A 57 -8.41 -6.45 14.74
CA LYS A 57 -8.09 -7.27 15.93
C LYS A 57 -8.22 -8.77 15.67
N ALA A 58 -9.27 -9.19 14.97
CA ALA A 58 -9.49 -10.59 14.65
C ALA A 58 -8.48 -11.09 13.60
N GLY A 59 -8.25 -10.30 12.55
CA GLY A 59 -7.34 -10.63 11.48
C GLY A 59 -5.87 -10.67 11.91
N LEU A 60 -5.43 -9.81 12.82
CA LEU A 60 -4.09 -9.90 13.43
C LEU A 60 -3.91 -11.22 14.19
N ARG A 61 -4.92 -11.64 14.97
CA ARG A 61 -4.87 -12.94 15.66
C ARG A 61 -4.82 -14.11 14.69
N ALA A 62 -5.51 -14.01 13.54
CA ALA A 62 -5.43 -15.00 12.47
C ALA A 62 -4.03 -14.99 11.83
N LEU A 63 -3.50 -13.83 11.52
CA LEU A 63 -2.19 -13.63 10.91
C LEU A 63 -1.05 -14.20 11.77
N HIS A 64 -1.13 -14.09 13.10
CA HIS A 64 -0.16 -14.70 14.02
C HIS A 64 -0.09 -16.23 13.90
N LYS A 65 -1.11 -16.87 13.33
CA LYS A 65 -1.24 -18.31 13.14
C LYS A 65 -1.55 -18.65 11.68
N THR A 66 -1.18 -17.76 10.77
CA THR A 66 -1.52 -17.90 9.35
C THR A 66 -1.06 -19.25 8.79
N GLN A 67 -1.92 -19.89 8.02
CA GLN A 67 -1.59 -21.08 7.24
C GLN A 67 -1.29 -20.72 5.77
N ASN A 68 -1.37 -19.46 5.41
CA ASN A 68 -1.04 -18.99 4.07
C ASN A 68 0.48 -18.97 3.90
N LEU A 69 0.98 -19.81 3.00
CA LEU A 69 2.43 -19.96 2.76
C LEU A 69 3.08 -18.64 2.31
N GLY A 70 2.38 -17.87 1.48
CA GLY A 70 2.86 -16.57 1.01
C GLY A 70 3.05 -15.57 2.14
N LEU A 71 2.08 -15.47 3.05
CA LEU A 71 2.18 -14.58 4.21
C LEU A 71 3.27 -15.05 5.19
N GLN A 72 3.39 -16.36 5.43
CA GLN A 72 4.44 -16.92 6.26
C GLN A 72 5.83 -16.52 5.72
N GLU A 73 6.06 -16.74 4.43
CA GLU A 73 7.35 -16.44 3.82
C GLU A 73 7.60 -14.93 3.70
N LEU A 74 6.57 -14.13 3.43
CA LEU A 74 6.71 -12.66 3.40
C LEU A 74 7.11 -12.12 4.79
N ILE A 75 6.49 -12.60 5.85
CA ILE A 75 6.84 -12.24 7.24
C ILE A 75 8.27 -12.68 7.55
N ARG A 76 8.62 -13.92 7.20
CA ARG A 76 9.94 -14.50 7.43
C ARG A 76 11.07 -13.72 6.75
N VAL A 77 10.92 -13.37 5.48
CA VAL A 77 11.97 -12.61 4.74
C VAL A 77 12.14 -11.18 5.26
N GLN A 78 11.17 -10.64 5.98
CA GLN A 78 11.31 -9.36 6.69
C GLN A 78 11.99 -9.49 8.06
N GLY A 79 12.28 -10.70 8.50
CA GLY A 79 12.90 -10.94 9.81
C GLY A 79 11.94 -10.71 10.97
N ILE A 80 10.65 -10.90 10.76
CA ILE A 80 9.60 -10.73 11.77
C ILE A 80 9.09 -12.12 12.18
N GLU A 81 8.94 -12.34 13.48
CA GLU A 81 8.21 -13.50 13.98
C GLU A 81 6.71 -13.27 13.83
N ALA A 82 5.96 -14.26 13.32
CA ALA A 82 4.55 -14.08 13.00
C ALA A 82 3.70 -13.60 14.20
N GLU A 83 4.01 -14.08 15.39
CA GLU A 83 3.35 -13.71 16.65
C GLU A 83 3.59 -12.25 17.07
N ASN A 84 4.63 -11.62 16.52
CA ASN A 84 5.02 -10.24 16.81
C ASN A 84 4.53 -9.25 15.75
N VAL A 85 3.76 -9.70 14.75
CA VAL A 85 3.21 -8.82 13.72
C VAL A 85 2.18 -7.87 14.34
N THR A 86 2.38 -6.58 14.11
CA THR A 86 1.53 -5.49 14.59
C THR A 86 0.91 -4.73 13.41
N PRO A 87 -0.07 -3.83 13.64
CA PRO A 87 -0.56 -2.92 12.59
C PRO A 87 0.57 -2.13 11.92
N TYR A 88 1.61 -1.73 12.66
CA TYR A 88 2.79 -1.07 12.10
C TYR A 88 3.49 -1.95 11.05
N HIS A 89 3.73 -3.21 11.37
CA HIS A 89 4.35 -4.14 10.42
C HIS A 89 3.51 -4.32 9.16
N ILE A 90 2.17 -4.36 9.28
CA ILE A 90 1.29 -4.43 8.12
C ILE A 90 1.39 -3.15 7.28
N GLY A 91 1.24 -1.98 7.89
CA GLY A 91 1.19 -0.71 7.17
C GLY A 91 2.52 -0.28 6.56
N PHE A 92 3.64 -0.55 7.25
CA PHE A 92 4.95 -0.01 6.89
C PHE A 92 5.98 -1.03 6.41
N VAL A 93 5.71 -2.34 6.54
CA VAL A 93 6.64 -3.40 6.11
C VAL A 93 5.98 -4.33 5.09
N LEU A 94 4.92 -5.04 5.46
CA LEU A 94 4.29 -6.05 4.61
C LEU A 94 3.48 -5.42 3.47
N GLY A 95 2.62 -4.46 3.78
CA GLY A 95 1.80 -3.74 2.80
C GLY A 95 2.63 -3.06 1.72
N PRO A 96 3.68 -2.31 2.05
CA PRO A 96 4.60 -1.76 1.05
C PRO A 96 5.24 -2.79 0.12
N CYS A 97 5.56 -4.01 0.60
CA CYS A 97 6.07 -5.08 -0.25
C CYS A 97 4.99 -5.60 -1.21
N ILE A 98 3.77 -5.83 -0.71
CA ILE A 98 2.64 -6.26 -1.54
C ILE A 98 2.34 -5.20 -2.61
N ASN A 99 2.33 -3.93 -2.24
CA ASN A 99 2.04 -2.82 -3.15
C ASN A 99 3.17 -2.51 -4.15
N ALA A 100 4.41 -2.94 -3.87
CA ALA A 100 5.56 -2.65 -4.73
C ALA A 100 5.41 -3.27 -6.12
N SER A 101 4.83 -4.47 -6.24
CA SER A 101 4.61 -5.12 -7.52
C SER A 101 3.67 -4.31 -8.42
N GLY A 102 2.54 -3.84 -7.91
CA GLY A 102 1.60 -3.03 -8.67
C GLY A 102 2.11 -1.63 -9.04
N ARG A 103 3.25 -1.20 -8.49
CA ARG A 103 3.86 0.10 -8.83
C ARG A 103 4.99 0.00 -9.85
N LEU A 104 5.85 -1.01 -9.74
CA LEU A 104 7.04 -1.15 -10.59
C LEU A 104 6.94 -2.31 -11.58
N ASP A 105 5.92 -3.16 -11.45
CA ASP A 105 5.70 -4.33 -12.29
C ASP A 105 4.19 -4.59 -12.38
N THR A 106 3.73 -5.80 -12.15
CA THR A 106 2.32 -6.17 -12.15
C THR A 106 1.85 -6.63 -10.77
N ALA A 107 0.61 -6.28 -10.39
CA ALA A 107 0.00 -6.77 -9.14
C ALA A 107 -0.11 -8.31 -9.08
N GLU A 108 0.11 -8.98 -10.21
CA GLU A 108 0.06 -10.43 -10.33
C GLU A 108 1.09 -11.14 -9.44
N HIS A 109 2.27 -10.56 -9.24
CA HIS A 109 3.31 -11.15 -8.37
C HIS A 109 2.83 -11.26 -6.92
N SER A 110 2.19 -10.23 -6.39
CA SER A 110 1.62 -10.28 -5.04
C SER A 110 0.46 -11.28 -4.95
N LEU A 111 -0.39 -11.35 -5.98
CA LEU A 111 -1.46 -12.34 -6.03
C LEU A 111 -0.91 -13.77 -6.08
N LYS A 112 0.11 -14.03 -6.89
CA LYS A 112 0.81 -15.34 -6.96
C LYS A 112 1.39 -15.73 -5.60
N LEU A 113 2.02 -14.79 -4.89
CA LEU A 113 2.53 -15.03 -3.55
C LEU A 113 1.40 -15.49 -2.61
N LEU A 114 0.28 -14.77 -2.55
CA LEU A 114 -0.84 -15.11 -1.66
C LEU A 114 -1.55 -16.41 -2.06
N CYS A 115 -1.40 -16.86 -3.31
CA CYS A 115 -1.96 -18.10 -3.85
C CYS A 115 -0.94 -19.26 -3.94
N ALA A 116 0.29 -19.06 -3.51
CA ALA A 116 1.36 -20.06 -3.61
C ALA A 116 0.97 -21.39 -2.96
N LYS A 117 1.32 -22.49 -3.64
CA LYS A 117 0.95 -23.84 -3.22
C LYS A 117 2.10 -24.59 -2.53
N THR A 118 3.33 -24.14 -2.74
CA THR A 118 4.51 -24.70 -2.11
C THR A 118 5.30 -23.65 -1.37
N ARG A 119 6.09 -24.08 -0.39
CA ARG A 119 6.94 -23.16 0.39
C ARG A 119 8.08 -22.59 -0.47
N GLU A 120 8.61 -23.38 -1.41
CA GLU A 120 9.66 -22.95 -2.32
C GLU A 120 9.19 -21.83 -3.23
N GLU A 121 7.99 -21.97 -3.80
CA GLU A 121 7.35 -20.93 -4.62
C GLU A 121 7.11 -19.67 -3.80
N ALA A 122 6.53 -19.82 -2.60
CA ALA A 122 6.26 -18.71 -1.69
C ALA A 122 7.54 -17.98 -1.27
N ALA A 123 8.61 -18.71 -0.94
CA ALA A 123 9.88 -18.14 -0.53
C ALA A 123 10.53 -17.33 -1.66
N LYS A 124 10.50 -17.85 -2.89
CA LYS A 124 10.99 -17.12 -4.07
C LYS A 124 10.22 -15.83 -4.28
N LEU A 125 8.89 -15.90 -4.37
CA LEU A 125 8.03 -14.74 -4.61
C LEU A 125 8.13 -13.69 -3.49
N ALA A 126 8.24 -14.11 -2.23
CA ALA A 126 8.45 -13.21 -1.10
C ALA A 126 9.80 -12.49 -1.19
N GLY A 127 10.86 -13.19 -1.60
CA GLY A 127 12.17 -12.60 -1.86
C GLY A 127 12.12 -11.56 -2.99
N ASP A 128 11.47 -11.89 -4.09
CA ASP A 128 11.32 -11.00 -5.24
C ASP A 128 10.55 -9.72 -4.85
N LEU A 129 9.45 -9.83 -4.11
CA LEU A 129 8.69 -8.67 -3.61
C LEU A 129 9.48 -7.81 -2.63
N LYS A 130 10.29 -8.41 -1.76
CA LYS A 130 11.19 -7.65 -0.88
C LYS A 130 12.20 -6.85 -1.68
N ASN A 131 12.84 -7.45 -2.68
CA ASN A 131 13.81 -6.78 -3.54
C ASN A 131 13.15 -5.65 -4.34
N LEU A 132 11.95 -5.89 -4.88
CA LEU A 132 11.19 -4.90 -5.60
C LEU A 132 10.81 -3.70 -4.72
N ASN A 133 10.43 -3.95 -3.46
CA ASN A 133 10.16 -2.89 -2.50
C ASN A 133 11.42 -2.09 -2.14
N GLN A 134 12.57 -2.74 -2.03
CA GLN A 134 13.85 -2.06 -1.81
C GLN A 134 14.20 -1.15 -2.99
N SER A 135 14.06 -1.65 -4.22
CA SER A 135 14.27 -0.84 -5.45
C SER A 135 13.32 0.35 -5.51
N ARG A 136 12.04 0.15 -5.20
CA ARG A 136 11.06 1.23 -5.10
C ARG A 136 11.47 2.30 -4.10
N ASN A 137 11.91 1.90 -2.91
CA ASN A 137 12.34 2.83 -1.87
C ASN A 137 13.56 3.65 -2.32
N GLU A 138 14.54 3.01 -2.96
CA GLU A 138 15.73 3.69 -3.46
C GLU A 138 15.38 4.67 -4.58
N LEU A 139 14.56 4.28 -5.56
CA LEU A 139 14.08 5.17 -6.62
C LEU A 139 13.29 6.36 -6.06
N THR A 140 12.46 6.11 -5.04
CA THR A 140 11.71 7.18 -4.37
C THR A 140 12.66 8.16 -3.68
N ARG A 141 13.66 7.66 -2.95
CA ARG A 141 14.66 8.50 -2.26
C ARG A 141 15.48 9.35 -3.23
N GLN A 142 15.87 8.75 -4.37
CA GLN A 142 16.60 9.49 -5.41
C GLN A 142 15.74 10.57 -6.07
N GLY A 143 14.48 10.24 -6.36
CA GLY A 143 13.53 11.20 -6.93
C GLY A 143 13.21 12.34 -5.96
N GLU A 144 13.04 12.03 -4.66
CA GLU A 144 12.84 13.01 -3.59
C GLU A 144 14.04 13.98 -3.49
N ALA A 145 15.28 13.45 -3.44
CA ALA A 145 16.48 14.25 -3.35
C ALA A 145 16.63 15.22 -4.55
N LYS A 146 16.42 14.71 -5.79
CA LYS A 146 16.42 15.54 -6.99
C LYS A 146 15.33 16.62 -6.96
N ALA A 147 14.14 16.27 -6.49
CA ALA A 147 13.04 17.22 -6.42
C ALA A 147 13.31 18.35 -5.42
N ILE A 148 13.86 18.02 -4.25
CA ILE A 148 14.25 19.00 -3.23
C ILE A 148 15.35 19.92 -3.80
N GLU A 149 16.40 19.36 -4.39
CA GLU A 149 17.48 20.13 -5.01
C GLU A 149 16.94 21.11 -6.06
N LEU A 150 16.03 20.65 -6.94
CA LEU A 150 15.40 21.51 -7.95
C LEU A 150 14.64 22.68 -7.35
N VAL A 151 13.90 22.45 -6.27
CA VAL A 151 13.15 23.51 -5.58
C VAL A 151 14.12 24.50 -4.92
N GLU A 152 15.12 24.01 -4.19
CA GLU A 152 16.05 24.85 -3.42
C GLU A 152 16.98 25.68 -4.31
N THR A 153 17.36 25.15 -5.48
CA THR A 153 18.31 25.80 -6.40
C THR A 153 17.65 26.65 -7.49
N SER A 154 16.33 26.77 -7.49
CA SER A 154 15.56 27.48 -8.51
C SER A 154 14.56 28.47 -7.91
N PRO A 155 13.97 29.37 -8.75
CA PRO A 155 12.90 30.27 -8.29
C PRO A 155 11.68 29.57 -7.69
N LEU A 156 11.48 28.28 -7.94
CA LEU A 156 10.36 27.47 -7.42
C LEU A 156 10.22 27.56 -5.90
N GLN A 157 11.33 27.75 -5.17
CA GLN A 157 11.30 27.93 -3.71
C GLN A 157 10.38 29.08 -3.26
N ASN A 158 10.14 30.08 -4.12
CA ASN A 158 9.31 31.24 -3.83
C ASN A 158 7.83 31.03 -4.22
N ASP A 159 7.53 29.98 -4.98
CA ASP A 159 6.18 29.69 -5.44
C ASP A 159 5.28 29.22 -4.30
N LYS A 160 4.01 29.57 -4.35
CA LYS A 160 3.00 29.11 -3.38
C LYS A 160 2.61 27.65 -3.59
N VAL A 161 2.71 27.17 -4.82
CA VAL A 161 2.45 25.81 -5.24
C VAL A 161 3.69 25.30 -5.97
N LEU A 162 4.24 24.17 -5.55
CA LEU A 162 5.41 23.57 -6.18
C LEU A 162 4.98 22.70 -7.36
N VAL A 163 5.53 22.96 -8.53
CA VAL A 163 5.36 22.14 -9.73
C VAL A 163 6.73 21.69 -10.23
N VAL A 164 7.08 20.44 -9.93
CA VAL A 164 8.41 19.88 -10.20
C VAL A 164 8.32 18.86 -11.33
N TYR A 165 9.16 19.01 -12.36
CA TYR A 165 9.25 18.07 -13.47
C TYR A 165 10.45 17.14 -13.33
N LEU A 166 10.20 15.85 -13.21
CA LEU A 166 11.17 14.77 -13.10
C LEU A 166 11.00 13.79 -14.26
N PRO A 167 11.56 14.05 -15.45
CA PRO A 167 11.28 13.26 -16.65
C PRO A 167 11.65 11.78 -16.54
N ASP A 168 12.64 11.45 -15.73
CA ASP A 168 13.14 10.08 -15.55
C ASP A 168 12.51 9.35 -14.34
N CYS A 169 11.59 10.02 -13.64
CA CYS A 169 10.87 9.41 -12.53
C CYS A 169 9.78 8.47 -13.05
N HIS A 170 9.70 7.27 -12.48
CA HIS A 170 8.60 6.35 -12.79
C HIS A 170 7.26 6.96 -12.34
N GLU A 171 6.24 6.94 -13.20
CA GLU A 171 4.97 7.62 -12.97
C GLU A 171 4.27 7.21 -11.66
N SER A 172 4.39 5.94 -11.26
CA SER A 172 3.80 5.41 -10.01
C SER A 172 4.44 5.97 -8.74
N LEU A 173 5.62 6.60 -8.83
CA LEU A 173 6.34 7.21 -7.71
C LEU A 173 6.06 8.70 -7.57
N ALA A 174 5.57 9.35 -8.62
CA ALA A 174 5.32 10.80 -8.62
C ALA A 174 4.46 11.24 -7.43
N GLY A 175 3.40 10.48 -7.10
CA GLY A 175 2.52 10.79 -5.98
C GLY A 175 3.16 10.61 -4.60
N ILE A 176 4.14 9.72 -4.46
CA ILE A 176 4.90 9.54 -3.21
C ILE A 176 5.85 10.72 -3.04
N ILE A 177 6.57 11.08 -4.11
CA ILE A 177 7.53 12.19 -4.10
C ILE A 177 6.79 13.52 -3.88
N ALA A 178 5.63 13.74 -4.51
CA ALA A 178 4.79 14.92 -4.25
C ALA A 178 4.37 15.02 -2.77
N GLY A 179 4.05 13.88 -2.14
CA GLY A 179 3.77 13.81 -0.71
C GLY A 179 4.97 14.23 0.14
N ARG A 180 6.18 13.77 -0.21
CA ARG A 180 7.41 14.14 0.48
C ARG A 180 7.77 15.63 0.33
N LEU A 181 7.60 16.17 -0.88
CA LEU A 181 7.79 17.61 -1.11
C LEU A 181 6.80 18.45 -0.28
N ARG A 182 5.53 18.05 -0.26
CA ARG A 182 4.51 18.70 0.58
C ARG A 182 4.91 18.70 2.06
N GLU A 183 5.40 17.57 2.55
CA GLU A 183 5.85 17.44 3.97
C GLU A 183 7.08 18.29 4.25
N HIS A 184 8.03 18.34 3.31
CA HIS A 184 9.29 19.07 3.47
C HIS A 184 9.10 20.58 3.40
N PHE A 185 8.33 21.07 2.41
CA PHE A 185 8.17 22.52 2.15
C PHE A 185 6.87 23.09 2.73
N HIS A 186 5.96 22.26 3.25
CA HIS A 186 4.63 22.64 3.72
C HIS A 186 3.80 23.39 2.66
N LYS A 187 3.98 23.03 1.39
CA LYS A 187 3.31 23.63 0.23
C LYS A 187 2.55 22.57 -0.58
N PRO A 188 1.44 22.95 -1.24
CA PRO A 188 0.84 22.09 -2.26
C PRO A 188 1.89 21.73 -3.30
N SER A 189 1.99 20.45 -3.66
CA SER A 189 3.11 19.98 -4.49
C SER A 189 2.64 19.05 -5.59
N PHE A 190 3.03 19.35 -6.83
CA PHE A 190 2.88 18.49 -8.00
C PHE A 190 4.23 17.94 -8.42
N VAL A 191 4.27 16.65 -8.75
CA VAL A 191 5.39 16.03 -9.44
C VAL A 191 4.89 15.53 -10.78
N LEU A 192 5.53 16.01 -11.83
CA LEU A 192 5.27 15.66 -13.22
C LEU A 192 6.37 14.76 -13.74
N THR A 193 6.04 13.80 -14.59
CA THR A 193 7.00 12.90 -15.23
C THR A 193 6.65 12.70 -16.70
N ARG A 194 7.60 12.20 -17.47
CA ARG A 194 7.38 11.84 -18.88
C ARG A 194 6.47 10.61 -18.96
N SER A 195 5.58 10.59 -19.91
CA SER A 195 4.70 9.47 -20.27
C SER A 195 4.76 9.27 -21.79
N GLU A 196 4.29 8.14 -22.27
CA GLU A 196 4.19 7.84 -23.71
C GLU A 196 3.35 8.87 -24.46
N GLU A 197 2.30 9.39 -23.83
CA GLU A 197 1.36 10.35 -24.42
C GLU A 197 1.63 11.80 -23.99
N GLY A 198 2.81 12.09 -23.42
CA GLY A 198 3.17 13.45 -22.99
C GLY A 198 3.65 13.49 -21.54
N VAL A 199 2.94 14.23 -20.68
CA VAL A 199 3.31 14.42 -19.27
C VAL A 199 2.19 13.89 -18.38
N LYS A 200 2.55 13.05 -17.42
CA LYS A 200 1.68 12.65 -16.31
C LYS A 200 2.18 13.26 -15.01
N GLY A 201 1.28 13.43 -14.05
CA GLY A 201 1.66 13.94 -12.75
C GLY A 201 0.75 13.51 -11.63
N SER A 202 1.21 13.78 -10.43
CA SER A 202 0.43 13.58 -9.22
C SER A 202 0.64 14.76 -8.27
N GLY A 203 -0.45 15.25 -7.68
CA GLY A 203 -0.43 16.36 -6.73
C GLY A 203 -0.79 15.91 -5.31
N ARG A 204 -0.38 16.72 -4.36
CA ARG A 204 -0.73 16.58 -2.93
C ARG A 204 -1.11 17.94 -2.37
N SER A 205 -2.37 18.04 -1.95
CA SER A 205 -2.96 19.20 -1.28
C SER A 205 -2.39 19.41 0.13
N ILE A 206 -2.56 20.61 0.65
CA ILE A 206 -2.48 20.93 2.08
C ILE A 206 -3.90 21.28 2.57
N GLU A 207 -4.09 21.37 3.88
CA GLU A 207 -5.40 21.67 4.47
C GLU A 207 -5.97 23.01 3.98
N ALA A 208 -5.10 24.01 3.79
CA ALA A 208 -5.49 25.34 3.35
C ALA A 208 -5.68 25.49 1.82
N TYR A 209 -5.40 24.45 1.02
CA TYR A 209 -5.51 24.50 -0.45
C TYR A 209 -5.85 23.12 -1.01
N SER A 210 -7.07 22.99 -1.53
CA SER A 210 -7.56 21.78 -2.19
C SER A 210 -7.27 21.85 -3.69
N MET A 211 -6.38 21.01 -4.19
CA MET A 211 -6.10 20.90 -5.63
C MET A 211 -7.26 20.31 -6.44
N TYR A 212 -8.30 19.80 -5.78
CA TYR A 212 -9.47 19.22 -6.42
C TYR A 212 -10.56 20.29 -6.69
N GLU A 213 -10.60 21.32 -5.85
CA GLU A 213 -11.62 22.37 -5.92
C GLU A 213 -11.16 23.58 -6.75
N GLU A 214 -9.86 23.71 -6.99
CA GLU A 214 -9.22 24.78 -7.79
C GLU A 214 -8.98 24.34 -9.25
#